data_bdf8e9175e671cc5fd8b4a76a90bd6ac
#
_entry.id   bdf8e9175e671cc5fd8b4a76a90bd6ac
#
_cell.length_a   1.000
_cell.length_b   1.000
_cell.length_c   1.000
_cell.angle_alpha   90.00
_cell.angle_beta   90.00
_cell.angle_gamma   90.00
#
_symmetry.space_group_name_H-M   'P 1'
#
loop_
_entity.id
_entity.type
_entity.pdbx_description
1 polymer ?
#
loop_
_entity_poly.entity_id
_entity_poly.type
_entity_poly.pdbx_seq_one_letter_code
_entity_poly.pdbx_strand_id
1 'polypeptide(L)'
;VPIADVAVALDQDQRQTEESVAGDSRLVTFPLGQPGVLVADRAGYDAFVEELLTETAAFHRDHPSSPGIDLERLRAAASHAVDSRLLRYAVDDLVARGCLHRQGSIVALPGHRVSMNDADEMLARRILEAIRTAANMPPTTKDLADRFALEPRRLAEILSVLGERGATVKVSTDLVFAREAIDEIEHRLRGHLGRAPTITAAEFRDLIDASRKYSIPLLDYFDRSGVTIRSGDFRRLR
;
A
#
# COMPACT_ATOMS: atom_id res chain seq x y z
N VAL A 1 9.80 -3.28 -30.40
CA VAL A 1 9.02 -3.51 -31.63
C VAL A 1 8.41 -4.90 -31.55
N PRO A 2 7.15 -5.12 -31.98
CA PRO A 2 6.58 -6.47 -32.12
C PRO A 2 7.41 -7.34 -33.05
N ILE A 3 7.65 -8.60 -32.71
CA ILE A 3 8.46 -9.50 -33.54
C ILE A 3 7.81 -9.75 -34.91
N ALA A 4 6.49 -9.69 -34.98
CA ALA A 4 5.75 -9.78 -36.21
C ALA A 4 6.12 -8.66 -37.21
N ASP A 5 6.33 -7.44 -36.73
CA ASP A 5 6.74 -6.29 -37.55
C ASP A 5 8.18 -6.46 -38.03
N VAL A 6 9.03 -7.06 -37.19
CA VAL A 6 10.43 -7.41 -37.57
C VAL A 6 10.42 -8.48 -38.64
N ALA A 7 9.60 -9.52 -38.53
CA ALA A 7 9.47 -10.60 -39.51
C ALA A 7 9.03 -10.05 -40.87
N VAL A 8 8.03 -9.17 -40.88
CA VAL A 8 7.57 -8.48 -42.10
C VAL A 8 8.69 -7.63 -42.73
N ALA A 9 9.42 -6.86 -41.91
CA ALA A 9 10.49 -6.00 -42.38
C ALA A 9 11.68 -6.79 -42.98
N LEU A 10 11.88 -8.02 -42.51
CA LEU A 10 12.96 -8.92 -42.99
C LEU A 10 12.49 -9.88 -44.10
N ASP A 11 11.20 -9.83 -44.47
CA ASP A 11 10.56 -10.78 -45.39
C ASP A 11 10.84 -12.25 -45.00
N GLN A 12 10.69 -12.52 -43.70
CA GLN A 12 10.94 -13.81 -43.07
C GLN A 12 9.69 -14.34 -42.37
N ASP A 13 9.65 -15.66 -42.21
CA ASP A 13 8.66 -16.31 -41.31
C ASP A 13 8.93 -15.90 -39.84
N GLN A 14 7.84 -15.70 -39.09
CA GLN A 14 7.90 -15.30 -37.69
C GLN A 14 8.77 -16.25 -36.85
N ARG A 15 8.68 -17.55 -37.09
CA ARG A 15 9.44 -18.56 -36.37
C ARG A 15 10.96 -18.44 -36.64
N GLN A 16 11.34 -18.22 -37.90
CA GLN A 16 12.75 -18.01 -38.26
C GLN A 16 13.29 -16.71 -37.63
N THR A 17 12.44 -15.68 -37.59
CA THR A 17 12.77 -14.41 -36.89
C THR A 17 12.95 -14.61 -35.41
N GLU A 18 12.09 -15.38 -34.76
CA GLU A 18 12.21 -15.72 -33.34
C GLU A 18 13.49 -16.48 -32.99
N GLU A 19 13.85 -17.46 -33.83
CA GLU A 19 15.09 -18.22 -33.68
C GLU A 19 16.34 -17.33 -33.88
N SER A 20 16.31 -16.43 -34.87
CA SER A 20 17.39 -15.49 -35.15
C SER A 20 17.58 -14.47 -34.04
N VAL A 21 16.48 -13.93 -33.52
CA VAL A 21 16.47 -12.98 -32.41
C VAL A 21 16.94 -13.63 -31.09
N ALA A 22 16.53 -14.88 -30.83
CA ALA A 22 16.94 -15.61 -29.63
C ALA A 22 18.45 -15.90 -29.58
N GLY A 23 19.10 -15.99 -30.75
CA GLY A 23 20.55 -16.20 -30.89
C GLY A 23 21.38 -14.92 -30.80
N ASP A 24 20.77 -13.73 -30.87
CA ASP A 24 21.51 -12.46 -30.86
C ASP A 24 21.55 -11.85 -29.45
N SER A 25 22.73 -11.86 -28.83
CA SER A 25 22.95 -11.32 -27.48
C SER A 25 22.69 -9.81 -27.34
N ARG A 26 22.65 -9.08 -28.46
CA ARG A 26 22.33 -7.64 -28.48
C ARG A 26 20.85 -7.36 -28.40
N LEU A 27 20.01 -8.38 -28.52
CA LEU A 27 18.57 -8.28 -28.48
C LEU A 27 18.01 -8.91 -27.19
N VAL A 28 16.86 -8.45 -26.80
CA VAL A 28 16.09 -9.00 -25.69
C VAL A 28 14.64 -9.18 -26.11
N THR A 29 14.05 -10.32 -25.75
CA THR A 29 12.67 -10.66 -26.10
C THR A 29 11.79 -10.65 -24.86
N PHE A 30 10.57 -10.13 -25.00
CA PHE A 30 9.59 -10.01 -23.94
C PHE A 30 8.30 -10.73 -24.33
N PRO A 31 7.87 -11.79 -23.62
CA PRO A 31 6.59 -12.43 -23.85
C PRO A 31 5.47 -11.50 -23.36
N LEU A 32 4.59 -11.07 -24.27
CA LEU A 32 3.48 -10.17 -23.96
C LEU A 32 2.12 -10.88 -23.77
N GLY A 33 2.13 -12.21 -23.63
CA GLY A 33 0.91 -13.02 -23.73
C GLY A 33 0.56 -13.32 -25.21
N GLN A 34 -0.35 -14.29 -25.46
CA GLN A 34 -0.67 -14.71 -26.84
C GLN A 34 -1.47 -13.65 -27.62
N PRO A 35 -1.15 -13.39 -28.93
CA PRO A 35 0.08 -13.75 -29.61
C PRO A 35 1.01 -12.54 -29.71
N GLY A 36 2.14 -12.53 -29.00
CA GLY A 36 3.10 -11.47 -29.24
C GLY A 36 4.35 -11.53 -28.39
N VAL A 37 5.47 -11.43 -29.07
CA VAL A 37 6.78 -11.18 -28.49
C VAL A 37 7.20 -9.77 -28.89
N LEU A 38 7.65 -8.95 -27.95
CA LEU A 38 8.36 -7.72 -28.24
C LEU A 38 9.86 -8.02 -28.29
N VAL A 39 10.53 -7.32 -29.20
CA VAL A 39 11.98 -7.31 -29.32
C VAL A 39 12.49 -5.90 -29.06
N ALA A 40 13.53 -5.79 -28.27
CA ALA A 40 14.21 -4.53 -28.04
C ALA A 40 15.74 -4.73 -28.13
N ASP A 41 16.45 -3.65 -28.42
CA ASP A 41 17.87 -3.58 -28.21
C ASP A 41 18.20 -3.72 -26.72
N ARG A 42 19.16 -4.58 -26.40
CA ARG A 42 19.56 -4.87 -25.02
C ARG A 42 20.09 -3.65 -24.29
N ALA A 43 20.95 -2.88 -24.96
CA ALA A 43 21.54 -1.68 -24.34
C ALA A 43 20.46 -0.64 -24.01
N GLY A 44 19.48 -0.46 -24.94
CA GLY A 44 18.34 0.42 -24.71
C GLY A 44 17.43 -0.08 -23.58
N TYR A 45 17.22 -1.40 -23.47
CA TYR A 45 16.46 -1.99 -22.37
C TYR A 45 17.17 -1.84 -21.03
N ASP A 46 18.48 -2.10 -20.98
CA ASP A 46 19.28 -1.97 -19.77
C ASP A 46 19.30 -0.51 -19.29
N ALA A 47 19.45 0.46 -20.21
CA ALA A 47 19.35 1.89 -19.90
C ALA A 47 17.96 2.27 -19.36
N PHE A 48 16.88 1.73 -19.94
CA PHE A 48 15.51 1.94 -19.45
C PHE A 48 15.31 1.37 -18.04
N VAL A 49 15.82 0.20 -17.75
CA VAL A 49 15.77 -0.42 -16.41
C VAL A 49 16.51 0.46 -15.38
N GLU A 50 17.67 0.98 -15.75
CA GLU A 50 18.47 1.87 -14.90
C GLU A 50 17.76 3.20 -14.65
N GLU A 51 17.09 3.75 -15.67
CA GLU A 51 16.23 4.92 -15.53
C GLU A 51 15.07 4.68 -14.54
N LEU A 52 14.36 3.54 -14.62
CA LEU A 52 13.30 3.20 -13.69
C LEU A 52 13.79 3.14 -12.23
N LEU A 53 14.96 2.57 -11.99
CA LEU A 53 15.56 2.53 -10.64
C LEU A 53 15.95 3.92 -10.16
N THR A 54 16.50 4.73 -11.04
CA THR A 54 16.93 6.12 -10.75
C THR A 54 15.72 7.00 -10.41
N GLU A 55 14.65 6.92 -11.20
CA GLU A 55 13.41 7.66 -10.96
C GLU A 55 12.73 7.22 -9.67
N THR A 56 12.73 5.90 -9.37
CA THR A 56 12.23 5.38 -8.11
C THR A 56 13.03 5.91 -6.92
N ALA A 57 14.37 5.96 -7.05
CA ALA A 57 15.25 6.51 -6.00
C ALA A 57 15.07 8.02 -5.82
N ALA A 58 14.91 8.78 -6.90
CA ALA A 58 14.61 10.20 -6.86
C ALA A 58 13.27 10.46 -6.15
N PHE A 59 12.25 9.69 -6.52
CA PHE A 59 10.94 9.78 -5.88
C PHE A 59 11.00 9.53 -4.36
N HIS A 60 11.78 8.54 -3.90
CA HIS A 60 11.94 8.26 -2.47
C HIS A 60 12.64 9.41 -1.72
N ARG A 61 13.61 10.08 -2.35
CA ARG A 61 14.27 11.26 -1.74
C ARG A 61 13.30 12.43 -1.60
N ASP A 62 12.49 12.66 -2.64
CA ASP A 62 11.58 13.81 -2.69
C ASP A 62 10.29 13.57 -1.89
N HIS A 63 9.92 12.29 -1.72
CA HIS A 63 8.70 11.86 -1.02
C HIS A 63 8.99 10.75 0.02
N PRO A 64 9.81 11.02 1.05
CA PRO A 64 10.25 10.00 2.02
C PRO A 64 9.10 9.40 2.84
N SER A 65 7.97 10.09 2.94
CA SER A 65 6.75 9.61 3.61
C SER A 65 5.82 8.77 2.71
N SER A 66 6.16 8.60 1.42
CA SER A 66 5.39 7.75 0.51
C SER A 66 5.88 6.30 0.57
N PRO A 67 5.00 5.29 0.54
CA PRO A 67 5.40 3.88 0.50
C PRO A 67 6.10 3.49 -0.80
N GLY A 68 6.01 4.32 -1.84
CA GLY A 68 6.63 4.12 -3.14
C GLY A 68 6.00 4.99 -4.21
N ILE A 69 6.45 4.81 -5.46
CA ILE A 69 5.95 5.50 -6.64
C ILE A 69 4.85 4.68 -7.32
N ASP A 70 3.76 5.32 -7.74
CA ASP A 70 2.73 4.68 -8.55
C ASP A 70 3.22 4.40 -9.98
N LEU A 71 2.84 3.25 -10.56
CA LEU A 71 3.28 2.80 -11.89
C LEU A 71 2.99 3.81 -13.00
N GLU A 72 1.83 4.50 -12.97
CA GLU A 72 1.51 5.50 -13.99
C GLU A 72 2.39 6.75 -13.83
N ARG A 73 2.72 7.12 -12.60
CA ARG A 73 3.65 8.21 -12.32
C ARG A 73 5.07 7.83 -12.75
N LEU A 74 5.50 6.59 -12.50
CA LEU A 74 6.79 6.09 -12.95
C LEU A 74 6.86 6.05 -14.47
N ARG A 75 5.78 5.64 -15.16
CA ARG A 75 5.67 5.69 -16.61
C ARG A 75 5.77 7.10 -17.18
N ALA A 76 5.13 8.07 -16.50
CA ALA A 76 5.17 9.47 -16.92
C ALA A 76 6.53 10.15 -16.67
N ALA A 77 7.31 9.64 -15.72
CA ALA A 77 8.66 10.15 -15.42
C ALA A 77 9.72 9.61 -16.38
N ALA A 78 9.46 8.46 -17.04
CA ALA A 78 10.38 7.90 -18.02
C ALA A 78 10.55 8.84 -19.23
N SER A 79 11.79 9.02 -19.67
CA SER A 79 12.20 10.00 -20.71
C SER A 79 11.59 9.75 -22.10
N HIS A 80 10.99 8.58 -22.32
CA HIS A 80 10.40 8.18 -23.59
C HIS A 80 8.98 7.66 -23.38
N ALA A 81 8.13 7.78 -24.40
CA ALA A 81 6.81 7.18 -24.43
C ALA A 81 6.93 5.64 -24.43
N VAL A 82 6.90 5.04 -23.26
CA VAL A 82 7.06 3.58 -23.06
C VAL A 82 5.71 2.89 -23.16
N ASP A 83 5.67 1.78 -23.92
CA ASP A 83 4.52 0.87 -23.92
C ASP A 83 4.26 0.36 -22.50
N SER A 84 3.02 0.46 -22.04
CA SER A 84 2.62 0.06 -20.66
C SER A 84 2.90 -1.42 -20.37
N ARG A 85 2.97 -2.26 -21.40
CA ARG A 85 3.31 -3.69 -21.31
C ARG A 85 4.79 -3.88 -21.04
N LEU A 86 5.66 -3.09 -21.73
CA LEU A 86 7.11 -3.13 -21.50
C LEU A 86 7.45 -2.62 -20.10
N LEU A 87 6.84 -1.53 -19.65
CA LEU A 87 7.01 -1.05 -18.29
C LEU A 87 6.65 -2.13 -17.26
N ARG A 88 5.49 -2.75 -17.44
CA ARG A 88 5.00 -3.79 -16.51
C ARG A 88 5.97 -4.98 -16.49
N TYR A 89 6.44 -5.42 -17.65
CA TYR A 89 7.43 -6.49 -17.74
C TYR A 89 8.74 -6.11 -17.04
N ALA A 90 9.28 -4.90 -17.29
CA ALA A 90 10.51 -4.44 -16.66
C ALA A 90 10.39 -4.34 -15.13
N VAL A 91 9.25 -3.86 -14.64
CA VAL A 91 8.98 -3.82 -13.20
C VAL A 91 8.87 -5.23 -12.62
N ASP A 92 8.18 -6.16 -13.28
CA ASP A 92 8.05 -7.54 -12.81
C ASP A 92 9.42 -8.27 -12.83
N ASP A 93 10.27 -8.03 -13.83
CA ASP A 93 11.65 -8.54 -13.87
C ASP A 93 12.50 -7.96 -12.73
N LEU A 94 12.43 -6.66 -12.49
CA LEU A 94 13.13 -6.01 -11.38
C LEU A 94 12.66 -6.51 -10.01
N VAL A 95 11.37 -6.83 -9.86
CA VAL A 95 10.83 -7.45 -8.65
C VAL A 95 11.36 -8.88 -8.49
N ALA A 96 11.37 -9.68 -9.58
CA ALA A 96 11.90 -11.03 -9.56
C ALA A 96 13.39 -11.07 -9.19
N ARG A 97 14.16 -10.07 -9.64
CA ARG A 97 15.59 -9.91 -9.28
C ARG A 97 15.83 -9.30 -7.91
N GLY A 98 14.76 -8.92 -7.18
CA GLY A 98 14.87 -8.29 -5.86
C GLY A 98 15.36 -6.84 -5.91
N CYS A 99 15.36 -6.18 -7.08
CA CYS A 99 15.74 -4.78 -7.24
C CYS A 99 14.60 -3.81 -6.91
N LEU A 100 13.35 -4.29 -6.96
CA LEU A 100 12.16 -3.54 -6.57
C LEU A 100 11.24 -4.42 -5.72
N HIS A 101 10.39 -3.77 -4.91
CA HIS A 101 9.20 -4.36 -4.30
C HIS A 101 7.96 -3.75 -4.94
N ARG A 102 6.90 -4.56 -5.11
CA ARG A 102 5.63 -4.11 -5.66
C ARG A 102 4.47 -4.49 -4.74
N GLN A 103 3.59 -3.53 -4.47
CA GLN A 103 2.33 -3.73 -3.77
C GLN A 103 1.20 -3.04 -4.55
N GLY A 104 0.44 -3.82 -5.30
CA GLY A 104 -0.57 -3.28 -6.22
C GLY A 104 0.06 -2.45 -7.34
N SER A 105 -0.32 -1.17 -7.44
CA SER A 105 0.27 -0.20 -8.38
C SER A 105 1.50 0.52 -7.82
N ILE A 106 1.85 0.32 -6.56
CA ILE A 106 2.98 1.00 -5.91
C ILE A 106 4.24 0.16 -6.03
N VAL A 107 5.34 0.83 -6.39
CA VAL A 107 6.67 0.26 -6.57
C VAL A 107 7.67 0.98 -5.67
N ALA A 108 8.54 0.24 -5.02
CA ALA A 108 9.56 0.78 -4.10
C ALA A 108 10.90 0.04 -4.23
N LEU A 109 11.99 0.73 -3.93
CA LEU A 109 13.31 0.10 -3.78
C LEU A 109 13.33 -0.82 -2.55
N PRO A 110 14.09 -1.93 -2.58
CA PRO A 110 14.35 -2.74 -1.41
C PRO A 110 14.99 -1.89 -0.30
N GLY A 111 14.46 -2.00 0.91
CA GLY A 111 14.95 -1.23 2.06
C GLY A 111 14.43 0.21 2.15
N HIS A 112 13.62 0.69 1.19
CA HIS A 112 12.90 1.94 1.40
C HIS A 112 11.99 1.80 2.61
N ARG A 113 12.21 2.66 3.58
CA ARG A 113 11.35 2.76 4.78
C ARG A 113 10.68 4.11 4.74
N VAL A 114 9.38 4.10 4.85
CA VAL A 114 8.62 5.33 4.99
C VAL A 114 9.16 6.10 6.17
N SER A 115 9.76 7.26 5.90
CA SER A 115 10.32 8.13 6.92
C SER A 115 9.68 9.52 6.84
N MET A 116 9.56 10.16 7.98
CA MET A 116 9.13 11.55 8.06
C MET A 116 10.36 12.42 8.27
N ASN A 117 10.32 13.66 7.77
CA ASN A 117 11.27 14.67 8.20
C ASN A 117 11.00 15.08 9.66
N ASP A 118 11.92 15.79 10.29
CA ASP A 118 11.81 16.16 11.71
C ASP A 118 10.52 16.93 12.03
N ALA A 119 10.07 17.80 11.15
CA ALA A 119 8.83 18.55 11.33
C ALA A 119 7.60 17.63 11.31
N ASP A 120 7.57 16.67 10.39
CA ASP A 120 6.51 15.66 10.30
C ASP A 120 6.56 14.68 11.46
N GLU A 121 7.74 14.30 11.94
CA GLU A 121 7.88 13.48 13.15
C GLU A 121 7.32 14.19 14.39
N MET A 122 7.60 15.48 14.54
CA MET A 122 7.01 16.27 15.62
C MET A 122 5.49 16.37 15.50
N LEU A 123 4.98 16.56 14.30
CA LEU A 123 3.55 16.61 14.02
C LEU A 123 2.87 15.26 14.28
N ALA A 124 3.47 14.16 13.81
CA ALA A 124 2.99 12.81 14.04
C ALA A 124 2.91 12.47 15.54
N ARG A 125 3.93 12.86 16.33
CA ARG A 125 3.90 12.70 17.79
C ARG A 125 2.74 13.48 18.43
N ARG A 126 2.49 14.72 18.01
CA ARG A 126 1.37 15.53 18.52
C ARG A 126 0.01 14.95 18.15
N ILE A 127 -0.13 14.43 16.92
CA ILE A 127 -1.35 13.75 16.47
C ILE A 127 -1.57 12.47 17.27
N LEU A 128 -0.54 11.63 17.41
CA LEU A 128 -0.60 10.40 18.21
C LEU A 128 -0.98 10.69 19.66
N GLU A 129 -0.40 11.71 20.26
CA GLU A 129 -0.73 12.12 21.64
C GLU A 129 -2.19 12.57 21.76
N ALA A 130 -2.71 13.31 20.78
CA ALA A 130 -4.12 13.70 20.76
C ALA A 130 -5.07 12.49 20.67
N ILE A 131 -4.68 11.45 19.92
CA ILE A 131 -5.43 10.19 19.82
C ILE A 131 -5.33 9.41 21.14
N ARG A 132 -4.16 9.29 21.74
CA ARG A 132 -3.91 8.57 23.00
C ARG A 132 -4.68 9.16 24.19
N THR A 133 -4.61 10.48 24.32
CA THR A 133 -5.29 11.20 25.42
C THR A 133 -6.81 11.02 25.39
N ALA A 134 -7.38 10.84 24.21
CA ALA A 134 -8.80 10.62 24.03
C ALA A 134 -9.25 9.15 24.25
N ALA A 135 -8.32 8.22 24.40
CA ALA A 135 -8.54 6.81 24.74
C ALA A 135 -9.61 6.13 23.87
N ASN A 136 -10.81 5.87 24.45
CA ASN A 136 -11.92 5.14 23.84
C ASN A 136 -12.76 5.99 22.86
N MET A 137 -12.54 7.31 22.83
CA MET A 137 -13.29 8.27 22.02
C MET A 137 -12.35 9.23 21.28
N PRO A 138 -11.46 8.72 20.40
CA PRO A 138 -10.50 9.56 19.69
C PRO A 138 -11.21 10.57 18.77
N PRO A 139 -10.57 11.72 18.50
CA PRO A 139 -11.06 12.66 17.49
C PRO A 139 -11.17 11.97 16.14
N THR A 140 -12.16 12.35 15.35
CA THR A 140 -12.27 11.86 13.95
C THR A 140 -11.13 12.38 13.10
N THR A 141 -10.92 11.77 11.94
CA THR A 141 -9.91 12.25 10.98
C THR A 141 -10.18 13.71 10.56
N LYS A 142 -11.46 14.10 10.47
CA LYS A 142 -11.83 15.50 10.23
C LYS A 142 -11.43 16.39 11.40
N ASP A 143 -11.76 16.02 12.64
CA ASP A 143 -11.41 16.79 13.85
C ASP A 143 -9.89 16.96 13.97
N LEU A 144 -9.10 15.92 13.59
CA LEU A 144 -7.65 15.98 13.56
C LEU A 144 -7.14 16.93 12.46
N ALA A 145 -7.70 16.86 11.25
CA ALA A 145 -7.35 17.75 10.15
C ALA A 145 -7.60 19.22 10.55
N ASP A 146 -8.77 19.51 11.10
CA ASP A 146 -9.15 20.86 11.55
C ASP A 146 -8.24 21.34 12.69
N ARG A 147 -8.00 20.50 13.71
CA ARG A 147 -7.18 20.81 14.89
C ARG A 147 -5.72 21.12 14.55
N PHE A 148 -5.15 20.42 13.56
CA PHE A 148 -3.74 20.57 13.17
C PHE A 148 -3.57 21.42 11.91
N ALA A 149 -4.67 21.99 11.37
CA ALA A 149 -4.68 22.77 10.12
C ALA A 149 -4.01 22.03 8.95
N LEU A 150 -4.39 20.77 8.77
CA LEU A 150 -3.84 19.87 7.75
C LEU A 150 -4.84 19.61 6.64
N GLU A 151 -4.34 19.56 5.41
CA GLU A 151 -5.10 18.98 4.31
C GLU A 151 -5.38 17.49 4.59
N PRO A 152 -6.59 16.99 4.24
CA PRO A 152 -6.99 15.60 4.52
C PRO A 152 -5.97 14.56 3.99
N ARG A 153 -5.38 14.81 2.83
CA ARG A 153 -4.36 13.95 2.23
C ARG A 153 -3.10 13.88 3.09
N ARG A 154 -2.64 15.04 3.59
CA ARG A 154 -1.44 15.09 4.43
C ARG A 154 -1.64 14.38 5.77
N LEU A 155 -2.80 14.55 6.39
CA LEU A 155 -3.15 13.79 7.59
C LEU A 155 -3.18 12.29 7.31
N ALA A 156 -3.77 11.85 6.18
CA ALA A 156 -3.83 10.44 5.81
C ALA A 156 -2.42 9.83 5.64
N GLU A 157 -1.47 10.55 5.05
CA GLU A 157 -0.06 10.13 4.93
C GLU A 157 0.57 9.91 6.33
N ILE A 158 0.39 10.86 7.25
CA ILE A 158 0.91 10.76 8.62
C ILE A 158 0.28 9.57 9.37
N LEU A 159 -1.05 9.42 9.29
CA LEU A 159 -1.76 8.31 9.94
C LEU A 159 -1.37 6.96 9.35
N SER A 160 -1.06 6.87 8.05
CA SER A 160 -0.53 5.66 7.41
C SER A 160 0.80 5.25 8.03
N VAL A 161 1.74 6.20 8.16
CA VAL A 161 3.04 5.93 8.78
C VAL A 161 2.91 5.50 10.23
N LEU A 162 2.03 6.16 11.01
CA LEU A 162 1.75 5.75 12.39
C LEU A 162 1.15 4.34 12.46
N GLY A 163 0.31 3.98 11.49
CA GLY A 163 -0.25 2.63 11.36
C GLY A 163 0.82 1.58 11.00
N GLU A 164 1.70 1.86 10.03
CA GLU A 164 2.81 0.98 9.65
C GLU A 164 3.80 0.75 10.80
N ARG A 165 4.01 1.77 11.64
CA ARG A 165 4.80 1.66 12.87
C ARG A 165 4.08 0.93 14.00
N GLY A 166 2.84 0.51 13.79
CA GLY A 166 2.02 -0.15 14.79
C GLY A 166 1.52 0.75 15.92
N ALA A 167 1.71 2.07 15.82
CA ALA A 167 1.29 3.02 16.86
C ALA A 167 -0.21 3.31 16.83
N THR A 168 -0.86 3.16 15.68
CA THR A 168 -2.29 3.39 15.51
C THR A 168 -2.97 2.25 14.76
N VAL A 169 -4.29 2.17 14.90
CA VAL A 169 -5.17 1.20 14.24
C VAL A 169 -6.32 1.94 13.56
N LYS A 170 -6.47 1.75 12.25
CA LYS A 170 -7.62 2.26 11.51
C LYS A 170 -8.82 1.36 11.73
N VAL A 171 -9.80 1.85 12.47
CA VAL A 171 -11.04 1.13 12.78
C VAL A 171 -12.10 1.33 11.69
N SER A 172 -12.24 2.56 11.20
CA SER A 172 -13.12 2.91 10.08
C SER A 172 -12.49 4.01 9.21
N THR A 173 -13.20 4.50 8.20
CA THR A 173 -12.75 5.61 7.36
C THR A 173 -12.40 6.85 8.20
N ASP A 174 -13.21 7.13 9.23
CA ASP A 174 -13.13 8.37 9.99
C ASP A 174 -12.52 8.20 11.40
N LEU A 175 -12.23 6.96 11.81
CA LEU A 175 -11.78 6.66 13.16
C LEU A 175 -10.46 5.88 13.15
N VAL A 176 -9.48 6.49 13.82
CA VAL A 176 -8.16 5.91 14.08
C VAL A 176 -7.94 5.93 15.59
N PHE A 177 -7.58 4.79 16.15
CA PHE A 177 -7.31 4.61 17.57
C PHE A 177 -5.81 4.41 17.82
N ALA A 178 -5.34 4.73 19.01
CA ALA A 178 -4.04 4.28 19.47
C ALA A 178 -4.03 2.74 19.61
N ARG A 179 -2.92 2.10 19.33
CA ARG A 179 -2.78 0.63 19.45
C ARG A 179 -3.13 0.17 20.84
N GLU A 180 -2.61 0.85 21.86
CA GLU A 180 -2.80 0.53 23.26
C GLU A 180 -4.28 0.58 23.68
N ALA A 181 -5.06 1.52 23.11
CA ALA A 181 -6.50 1.61 23.38
C ALA A 181 -7.26 0.43 22.76
N ILE A 182 -6.89 0.00 21.56
CA ILE A 182 -7.49 -1.18 20.93
C ILE A 182 -7.18 -2.44 21.73
N ASP A 183 -5.93 -2.61 22.16
CA ASP A 183 -5.48 -3.77 22.91
C ASP A 183 -6.22 -3.86 24.27
N GLU A 184 -6.40 -2.73 24.95
CA GLU A 184 -7.16 -2.64 26.20
C GLU A 184 -8.65 -2.93 25.98
N ILE A 185 -9.26 -2.38 24.93
CA ILE A 185 -10.67 -2.65 24.57
C ILE A 185 -10.85 -4.13 24.24
N GLU A 186 -9.96 -4.72 23.47
CA GLU A 186 -10.00 -6.16 23.15
C GLU A 186 -9.86 -7.00 24.41
N HIS A 187 -8.95 -6.64 25.31
CA HIS A 187 -8.79 -7.33 26.59
C HIS A 187 -10.08 -7.33 27.41
N ARG A 188 -10.73 -6.17 27.56
CA ARG A 188 -12.02 -6.06 28.26
C ARG A 188 -13.11 -6.89 27.59
N LEU A 189 -13.18 -6.84 26.25
CA LEU A 189 -14.16 -7.60 25.47
C LEU A 189 -13.97 -9.12 25.66
N ARG A 190 -12.74 -9.62 25.55
CA ARG A 190 -12.41 -11.02 25.80
C ARG A 190 -12.69 -11.44 27.23
N GLY A 191 -12.36 -10.58 28.20
CA GLY A 191 -12.66 -10.82 29.62
C GLY A 191 -14.16 -10.88 29.92
N HIS A 192 -14.98 -10.08 29.25
CA HIS A 192 -16.44 -10.15 29.35
C HIS A 192 -16.96 -11.45 28.71
N LEU A 193 -16.56 -11.76 27.49
CA LEU A 193 -17.01 -12.94 26.73
C LEU A 193 -16.47 -14.26 27.29
N GLY A 194 -15.45 -14.22 28.14
CA GLY A 194 -15.03 -15.37 28.95
C GLY A 194 -15.96 -15.71 30.12
N ARG A 195 -16.82 -14.75 30.52
CA ARG A 195 -17.81 -14.90 31.63
C ARG A 195 -19.25 -14.97 31.12
N ALA A 196 -19.53 -14.30 30.02
CA ALA A 196 -20.83 -14.30 29.35
C ALA A 196 -20.62 -14.76 27.87
N PRO A 197 -21.44 -15.72 27.36
CA PRO A 197 -21.19 -16.31 26.03
C PRO A 197 -21.39 -15.31 24.86
N THR A 198 -22.08 -14.23 25.10
CA THR A 198 -22.43 -13.21 24.10
C THR A 198 -22.41 -11.82 24.69
N ILE A 199 -22.32 -10.82 23.82
CA ILE A 199 -22.43 -9.40 24.16
C ILE A 199 -23.28 -8.67 23.10
N THR A 200 -24.16 -7.78 23.53
CA THR A 200 -24.90 -6.86 22.65
C THR A 200 -24.10 -5.59 22.39
N ALA A 201 -24.50 -4.82 21.37
CA ALA A 201 -23.88 -3.52 21.11
C ALA A 201 -24.07 -2.50 22.26
N ALA A 202 -25.16 -2.61 23.03
CA ALA A 202 -25.40 -1.75 24.20
C ALA A 202 -24.48 -2.11 25.36
N GLU A 203 -24.37 -3.40 25.68
CA GLU A 203 -23.44 -3.89 26.71
C GLU A 203 -21.98 -3.58 26.37
N PHE A 204 -21.58 -3.73 25.09
CA PHE A 204 -20.24 -3.38 24.66
C PHE A 204 -19.95 -1.89 24.79
N ARG A 205 -20.91 -1.02 24.41
CA ARG A 205 -20.81 0.42 24.61
C ARG A 205 -20.56 0.77 26.09
N ASP A 206 -21.32 0.15 27.00
CA ASP A 206 -21.21 0.39 28.42
C ASP A 206 -19.89 -0.20 28.98
N LEU A 207 -19.47 -1.36 28.49
CA LEU A 207 -18.20 -2.01 28.84
C LEU A 207 -16.99 -1.12 28.58
N ILE A 208 -16.98 -0.39 27.44
CA ILE A 208 -15.85 0.44 27.03
C ILE A 208 -16.02 1.92 27.41
N ASP A 209 -17.12 2.28 28.07
CA ASP A 209 -17.46 3.67 28.41
C ASP A 209 -17.33 4.64 27.24
N ALA A 210 -17.98 4.31 26.11
CA ALA A 210 -17.92 5.09 24.88
C ALA A 210 -19.33 5.36 24.33
N SER A 211 -19.42 6.28 23.37
CA SER A 211 -20.69 6.49 22.67
C SER A 211 -20.89 5.49 21.52
N ARG A 212 -22.13 5.41 21.02
CA ARG A 212 -22.49 4.56 19.89
C ARG A 212 -21.68 4.86 18.62
N LYS A 213 -21.22 6.11 18.45
CA LYS A 213 -20.35 6.56 17.37
C LYS A 213 -19.06 5.74 17.29
N TYR A 214 -18.54 5.28 18.45
CA TYR A 214 -17.28 4.53 18.53
C TYR A 214 -17.51 3.04 18.69
N SER A 215 -18.51 2.63 19.53
CA SER A 215 -18.73 1.23 19.84
C SER A 215 -19.15 0.39 18.62
N ILE A 216 -19.97 0.92 17.71
CA ILE A 216 -20.39 0.18 16.51
C ILE A 216 -19.20 -0.09 15.57
N PRO A 217 -18.41 0.92 15.13
CA PRO A 217 -17.24 0.67 14.30
C PRO A 217 -16.19 -0.26 14.95
N LEU A 218 -16.02 -0.19 16.27
CA LEU A 218 -15.11 -1.09 17.00
C LEU A 218 -15.60 -2.54 16.96
N LEU A 219 -16.88 -2.80 17.15
CA LEU A 219 -17.45 -4.14 17.01
C LEU A 219 -17.27 -4.68 15.59
N ASP A 220 -17.53 -3.86 14.58
CA ASP A 220 -17.32 -4.24 13.18
C ASP A 220 -15.81 -4.48 12.86
N TYR A 221 -14.93 -3.75 13.52
CA TYR A 221 -13.49 -3.98 13.46
C TYR A 221 -13.11 -5.33 14.08
N PHE A 222 -13.60 -5.66 15.27
CA PHE A 222 -13.32 -6.94 15.93
C PHE A 222 -13.93 -8.13 15.19
N ASP A 223 -15.06 -7.96 14.51
CA ASP A 223 -15.63 -8.98 13.63
C ASP A 223 -14.70 -9.22 12.43
N ARG A 224 -14.20 -8.17 11.78
CA ARG A 224 -13.27 -8.25 10.65
C ARG A 224 -11.89 -8.79 11.01
N SER A 225 -11.37 -8.42 12.18
CA SER A 225 -10.08 -8.91 12.67
C SER A 225 -10.13 -10.33 13.22
N GLY A 226 -11.32 -10.95 13.25
CA GLY A 226 -11.49 -12.34 13.68
C GLY A 226 -11.49 -12.53 15.21
N VAL A 227 -11.61 -11.46 15.98
CA VAL A 227 -11.78 -11.54 17.45
C VAL A 227 -13.17 -12.02 17.81
N THR A 228 -14.19 -11.49 17.12
CA THR A 228 -15.59 -11.84 17.34
C THR A 228 -16.29 -12.32 16.07
N ILE A 229 -17.46 -12.92 16.25
CA ILE A 229 -18.42 -13.27 15.20
C ILE A 229 -19.77 -12.70 15.58
N ARG A 230 -20.38 -12.00 14.63
CA ARG A 230 -21.75 -11.51 14.75
C ARG A 230 -22.77 -12.63 14.56
N SER A 231 -23.76 -12.70 15.44
CA SER A 231 -24.90 -13.60 15.37
C SER A 231 -26.17 -12.82 15.73
N GLY A 232 -26.85 -12.30 14.71
CA GLY A 232 -28.00 -11.39 14.90
C GLY A 232 -27.59 -10.10 15.61
N ASP A 233 -28.18 -9.85 16.77
CA ASP A 233 -27.91 -8.67 17.61
C ASP A 233 -26.75 -8.89 18.59
N PHE A 234 -26.23 -10.08 18.67
CA PHE A 234 -25.18 -10.48 19.59
C PHE A 234 -23.83 -10.72 18.87
N ARG A 235 -22.76 -10.70 19.65
CA ARG A 235 -21.43 -11.16 19.25
C ARG A 235 -20.90 -12.15 20.27
N ARG A 236 -20.09 -13.09 19.78
CA ARG A 236 -19.38 -14.10 20.60
C ARG A 236 -17.93 -14.17 20.15
N LEU A 237 -17.05 -14.74 20.95
CA LEU A 237 -15.67 -15.03 20.52
C LEU A 237 -15.68 -15.98 19.33
N ARG A 238 -14.72 -15.76 18.45
CA ARG A 238 -14.48 -16.64 17.33
C ARG A 238 -13.73 -17.92 17.75
#